data_fc39ad41c5cb886446580d896f2d58fc
#
_entry.id   fc39ad41c5cb886446580d896f2d58fc
#
_cell.length_a   1.000
_cell.length_b   1.000
_cell.length_c   1.000
_cell.angle_alpha   90.00
_cell.angle_beta   90.00
_cell.angle_gamma   90.00
#
_symmetry.space_group_name_H-M   'P 1'
#
loop_
_entity.id
_entity.type
_entity.pdbx_description
1 polymer ?
#
loop_
_entity_poly.entity_id
_entity_poly.type
_entity_poly.pdbx_seq_one_letter_code
_entity_poly.pdbx_strand_id
1 'polypeptide(L)'
;MVVSVNRLHFGSSILLVNYSMAKKFTAATADKYVLYQRAVQSADQDALFLANTYKEIRGRKARHLREDFCGTCLLSSHWIGLGKHNTAECYDIDPEPLEWGKRHNLKKLGNKASRLTQYQEDARNNSRQAPDVRCAQNFSYWIFKTRAEMLDYFIKAQKDLADDGIFVIDLHGGPESIQELEEETEMDDESFTYVWDQDSINPITGEARLHIHFRFPDGTEMTDAFTYDWRLWGLPELRDLLVDAGFSSATCYWEGTDEDGVSGDGIFSPTDEGEACLSYVAYLVATK
;
A
#
# COMPACT_ATOMS: atom_id res chain seq x y z
N MET A 1 -12.24 -12.54 21.02
CA MET A 1 -11.19 -13.23 20.24
C MET A 1 -10.74 -12.18 19.26
N VAL A 2 -9.63 -11.50 19.55
CA VAL A 2 -9.12 -10.40 18.78
C VAL A 2 -8.45 -11.00 17.55
N VAL A 3 -9.03 -10.80 16.38
CA VAL A 3 -8.38 -11.16 15.12
C VAL A 3 -7.53 -9.94 14.76
N SER A 4 -6.24 -10.04 15.05
CA SER A 4 -5.25 -9.07 14.60
C SER A 4 -5.38 -8.89 13.09
N VAL A 5 -5.22 -7.65 12.61
CA VAL A 5 -4.99 -7.38 11.18
C VAL A 5 -3.74 -8.17 10.82
N ASN A 6 -3.96 -9.40 10.36
CA ASN A 6 -2.87 -10.31 10.14
C ASN A 6 -2.02 -9.81 9.00
N ARG A 7 -0.77 -9.53 9.34
CA ARG A 7 0.32 -9.54 8.39
C ARG A 7 0.11 -10.63 7.35
N LEU A 8 0.30 -10.26 6.12
CA LEU A 8 0.61 -11.19 5.04
C LEU A 8 1.78 -12.09 5.48
N HIS A 9 1.48 -13.22 6.13
CA HIS A 9 2.47 -14.25 6.46
C HIS A 9 2.74 -15.02 5.18
N PHE A 10 3.75 -14.57 4.43
CA PHE A 10 4.26 -15.35 3.30
C PHE A 10 5.18 -16.44 3.86
N GLY A 11 4.84 -17.69 3.55
CA GLY A 11 5.63 -18.86 3.90
C GLY A 11 7.11 -18.66 3.57
N SER A 12 7.92 -18.50 4.61
CA SER A 12 9.36 -18.39 4.51
C SER A 12 9.96 -19.73 4.13
N SER A 13 10.49 -19.82 2.91
CA SER A 13 11.52 -20.82 2.63
C SER A 13 12.69 -20.56 3.55
N ILE A 14 12.92 -21.47 4.48
CA ILE A 14 14.01 -21.43 5.48
C ILE A 14 15.34 -21.45 4.75
N LEU A 15 15.89 -20.29 4.48
CA LEU A 15 17.33 -20.11 4.29
C LEU A 15 17.90 -19.79 5.67
N LEU A 16 18.62 -20.73 6.25
CA LEU A 16 19.47 -20.55 7.43
C LEU A 16 20.46 -19.41 7.15
N VAL A 17 20.07 -18.20 7.46
CA VAL A 17 20.97 -17.04 7.51
C VAL A 17 21.47 -16.89 8.93
N ASN A 18 22.80 -16.91 9.08
CA ASN A 18 23.53 -16.71 10.31
C ASN A 18 22.89 -15.65 11.20
N TYR A 19 22.63 -15.97 12.46
CA TYR A 19 22.29 -15.06 13.54
C TYR A 19 23.41 -14.02 13.73
N SER A 20 23.39 -12.98 12.92
CA SER A 20 24.00 -11.70 13.30
C SER A 20 23.09 -11.11 14.36
N MET A 21 23.64 -10.77 15.55
CA MET A 21 22.88 -10.15 16.63
C MET A 21 21.95 -9.07 16.07
N ALA A 22 20.64 -9.26 16.22
CA ALA A 22 19.63 -8.34 15.75
C ALA A 22 19.98 -6.95 16.32
N LYS A 23 20.08 -5.96 15.46
CA LYS A 23 20.39 -4.59 15.86
C LYS A 23 19.20 -4.15 16.71
N LYS A 24 19.39 -4.03 18.04
CA LYS A 24 18.33 -3.58 18.92
C LYS A 24 18.00 -2.14 18.58
N PHE A 25 16.80 -1.91 18.09
CA PHE A 25 16.27 -0.57 17.88
C PHE A 25 15.88 0.05 19.22
N THR A 26 15.99 1.36 19.29
CA THR A 26 15.44 2.21 20.37
C THR A 26 14.78 3.41 19.72
N ALA A 27 13.92 4.14 20.41
CA ALA A 27 13.29 5.35 19.86
C ALA A 27 14.32 6.38 19.36
N ALA A 28 15.48 6.45 20.02
CA ALA A 28 16.56 7.41 19.68
C ALA A 28 17.39 6.99 18.45
N THR A 29 17.42 5.71 18.08
CA THR A 29 18.31 5.18 17.04
C THR A 29 17.57 4.60 15.83
N ALA A 30 16.27 4.37 15.96
CA ALA A 30 15.45 3.84 14.90
C ALA A 30 15.15 4.90 13.82
N ASP A 31 15.05 4.44 12.59
CA ASP A 31 14.60 5.26 11.45
C ASP A 31 13.15 4.86 11.14
N LYS A 32 12.22 5.81 11.24
CA LYS A 32 10.78 5.58 11.07
C LYS A 32 10.44 4.93 9.72
N TYR A 33 11.15 5.28 8.65
CA TYR A 33 10.91 4.71 7.32
C TYR A 33 11.40 3.26 7.21
N VAL A 34 12.50 2.93 7.90
CA VAL A 34 12.96 1.52 7.98
C VAL A 34 11.93 0.68 8.72
N LEU A 35 11.39 1.18 9.84
CA LEU A 35 10.38 0.48 10.62
C LEU A 35 9.08 0.32 9.82
N TYR A 36 8.61 1.40 9.17
CA TYR A 36 7.42 1.40 8.33
C TYR A 36 7.52 0.38 7.19
N GLN A 37 8.62 0.38 6.44
CA GLN A 37 8.84 -0.58 5.36
C GLN A 37 8.79 -2.03 5.85
N ARG A 38 9.27 -2.30 7.07
CA ARG A 38 9.27 -3.64 7.64
C ARG A 38 7.91 -4.06 8.20
N ALA A 39 7.15 -3.14 8.74
CA ALA A 39 5.89 -3.43 9.42
C ALA A 39 4.67 -3.37 8.49
N VAL A 40 4.68 -2.45 7.53
CA VAL A 40 3.48 -2.09 6.75
C VAL A 40 3.56 -2.54 5.30
N GLN A 41 4.77 -2.51 4.69
CA GLN A 41 4.89 -2.70 3.25
C GLN A 41 5.36 -4.10 2.87
N SER A 42 4.61 -4.76 1.99
CA SER A 42 5.00 -5.99 1.28
C SER A 42 5.32 -5.67 -0.19
N ALA A 43 6.17 -4.67 -0.40
CA ALA A 43 6.38 -4.03 -1.69
C ALA A 43 6.89 -4.95 -2.83
N ASP A 44 7.56 -6.04 -2.51
CA ASP A 44 7.94 -7.09 -3.47
C ASP A 44 6.73 -7.88 -3.94
N GLN A 45 5.83 -8.23 -3.04
CA GLN A 45 4.58 -8.93 -3.36
C GLN A 45 3.60 -8.02 -4.09
N ASP A 46 3.47 -6.76 -3.64
CA ASP A 46 2.64 -5.77 -4.33
C ASP A 46 3.10 -5.57 -5.77
N ALA A 47 4.41 -5.43 -5.99
CA ALA A 47 4.96 -5.31 -7.35
C ALA A 47 4.68 -6.55 -8.22
N LEU A 48 4.75 -7.75 -7.64
CA LEU A 48 4.39 -9.00 -8.31
C LEU A 48 2.90 -9.08 -8.60
N PHE A 49 2.05 -8.72 -7.63
CA PHE A 49 0.60 -8.66 -7.81
C PHE A 49 0.22 -7.74 -8.96
N LEU A 50 0.71 -6.51 -8.97
CA LEU A 50 0.46 -5.54 -10.05
C LEU A 50 0.88 -6.08 -11.43
N ALA A 51 2.07 -6.69 -11.51
CA ALA A 51 2.60 -7.21 -12.76
C ALA A 51 1.81 -8.43 -13.27
N ASN A 52 1.43 -9.34 -12.38
CA ASN A 52 0.69 -10.55 -12.72
C ASN A 52 -0.76 -10.23 -13.09
N THR A 53 -1.44 -9.40 -12.30
CA THR A 53 -2.82 -8.96 -12.55
C THR A 53 -2.93 -8.27 -13.91
N TYR A 54 -2.02 -7.35 -14.24
CA TYR A 54 -2.01 -6.75 -15.57
C TYR A 54 -1.83 -7.80 -16.67
N LYS A 55 -0.87 -8.72 -16.48
CA LYS A 55 -0.60 -9.78 -17.46
C LYS A 55 -1.81 -10.71 -17.66
N GLU A 56 -2.52 -11.04 -16.58
CA GLU A 56 -3.75 -11.87 -16.65
C GLU A 56 -4.86 -11.17 -17.41
N ILE A 57 -5.09 -9.89 -17.13
CA ILE A 57 -6.15 -9.11 -17.77
C ILE A 57 -5.83 -8.81 -19.25
N ARG A 58 -4.56 -8.50 -19.58
CA ARG A 58 -4.16 -7.98 -20.90
C ARG A 58 -3.37 -8.97 -21.77
N GLY A 59 -3.00 -10.13 -21.26
CA GLY A 59 -2.23 -11.14 -22.00
C GLY A 59 -0.78 -10.73 -22.32
N ARG A 60 -0.32 -9.57 -21.86
CA ARG A 60 1.04 -9.05 -22.07
C ARG A 60 1.65 -8.54 -20.76
N LYS A 61 2.95 -8.40 -20.71
CA LYS A 61 3.63 -7.80 -19.55
C LYS A 61 3.46 -6.29 -19.55
N ALA A 62 3.11 -5.72 -18.39
CA ALA A 62 3.24 -4.31 -18.15
C ALA A 62 4.71 -3.89 -18.12
N ARG A 63 4.99 -2.64 -18.48
CA ARG A 63 6.35 -2.06 -18.50
C ARG A 63 6.45 -0.76 -17.71
N HIS A 64 5.45 0.09 -17.79
CA HIS A 64 5.46 1.40 -17.15
C HIS A 64 4.48 1.42 -15.98
N LEU A 65 5.04 1.64 -14.77
CA LEU A 65 4.30 1.84 -13.54
C LEU A 65 4.22 3.33 -13.22
N ARG A 66 3.08 3.77 -12.71
CA ARG A 66 2.94 4.98 -11.95
C ARG A 66 2.48 4.64 -10.53
N GLU A 67 3.25 5.09 -9.55
CA GLU A 67 2.92 4.99 -8.14
C GLU A 67 2.54 6.37 -7.60
N ASP A 68 1.27 6.54 -7.22
CA ASP A 68 0.78 7.72 -6.53
C ASP A 68 0.99 7.56 -5.02
N PHE A 69 1.27 8.67 -4.32
CA PHE A 69 1.59 8.65 -2.87
C PHE A 69 2.76 7.72 -2.54
N CYS A 70 3.77 7.77 -3.36
CA CYS A 70 4.84 6.77 -3.39
C CYS A 70 5.76 6.77 -2.16
N GLY A 71 5.69 7.80 -1.32
CA GLY A 71 6.52 7.94 -0.15
C GLY A 71 8.01 7.73 -0.46
N THR A 72 8.55 6.60 0.01
CA THR A 72 9.96 6.24 -0.21
C THR A 72 10.24 5.52 -1.53
N CYS A 73 9.25 5.34 -2.41
CA CYS A 73 9.34 4.61 -3.69
C CYS A 73 9.83 3.16 -3.54
N LEU A 74 9.50 2.49 -2.45
CA LEU A 74 9.93 1.12 -2.23
C LEU A 74 9.28 0.18 -3.25
N LEU A 75 7.96 0.26 -3.44
CA LEU A 75 7.22 -0.55 -4.41
C LEU A 75 7.75 -0.35 -5.82
N SER A 76 7.89 0.89 -6.28
CA SER A 76 8.47 1.19 -7.59
C SER A 76 9.90 0.67 -7.74
N SER A 77 10.68 0.66 -6.66
CA SER A 77 12.03 0.08 -6.68
C SER A 77 11.99 -1.44 -6.92
N HIS A 78 11.04 -2.15 -6.32
CA HIS A 78 10.81 -3.58 -6.58
C HIS A 78 10.30 -3.81 -8.00
N TRP A 79 9.37 -2.97 -8.49
CA TRP A 79 8.89 -3.02 -9.88
C TRP A 79 10.03 -2.95 -10.91
N ILE A 80 10.99 -2.04 -10.70
CA ILE A 80 12.18 -1.93 -11.53
C ILE A 80 13.00 -3.23 -11.54
N GLY A 81 12.98 -3.96 -10.43
CA GLY A 81 13.65 -5.26 -10.28
C GLY A 81 13.05 -6.39 -11.12
N LEU A 82 11.73 -6.37 -11.36
CA LEU A 82 10.99 -7.45 -12.05
C LEU A 82 11.33 -7.60 -13.53
N GLY A 83 11.85 -6.55 -14.19
CA GLY A 83 12.14 -6.63 -15.62
C GLY A 83 13.16 -5.61 -16.11
N LYS A 84 13.95 -6.01 -17.13
CA LYS A 84 14.97 -5.13 -17.71
C LYS A 84 14.41 -3.90 -18.44
N HIS A 85 13.14 -3.96 -18.83
CA HIS A 85 12.44 -2.88 -19.54
C HIS A 85 11.41 -2.15 -18.68
N ASN A 86 11.28 -2.53 -17.40
CA ASN A 86 10.38 -1.85 -16.50
C ASN A 86 10.89 -0.44 -16.20
N THR A 87 9.97 0.52 -16.26
CA THR A 87 10.18 1.92 -15.87
C THR A 87 9.12 2.33 -14.86
N ALA A 88 9.37 3.37 -14.06
CA ALA A 88 8.41 3.87 -13.11
C ALA A 88 8.47 5.39 -12.96
N GLU A 89 7.31 5.99 -12.73
CA GLU A 89 7.12 7.34 -12.23
C GLU A 89 6.50 7.30 -10.85
N CYS A 90 7.10 8.00 -9.90
CA CYS A 90 6.69 8.05 -8.50
C CYS A 90 6.27 9.47 -8.14
N TYR A 91 5.06 9.63 -7.61
CA TYR A 91 4.49 10.92 -7.25
C TYR A 91 4.19 10.98 -5.75
N ASP A 92 4.73 11.99 -5.10
CA ASP A 92 4.40 12.35 -3.72
C ASP A 92 4.56 13.86 -3.54
N ILE A 93 3.74 14.44 -2.67
CA ILE A 93 3.83 15.88 -2.39
C ILE A 93 4.86 16.18 -1.30
N ASP A 94 5.15 15.19 -0.44
CA ASP A 94 6.06 15.34 0.68
C ASP A 94 7.53 15.12 0.24
N PRO A 95 8.39 16.12 0.36
CA PRO A 95 9.81 15.97 0.01
C PRO A 95 10.59 15.05 0.96
N GLU A 96 10.16 14.87 2.22
CA GLU A 96 10.93 14.11 3.22
C GLU A 96 11.06 12.63 2.83
N PRO A 97 9.95 11.88 2.58
CA PRO A 97 10.04 10.48 2.18
C PRO A 97 10.68 10.31 0.79
N LEU A 98 10.45 11.23 -0.15
CA LEU A 98 11.11 11.20 -1.47
C LEU A 98 12.63 11.28 -1.34
N GLU A 99 13.14 12.23 -0.56
CA GLU A 99 14.59 12.39 -0.39
C GLU A 99 15.20 11.20 0.40
N TRP A 100 14.46 10.66 1.38
CA TRP A 100 14.86 9.45 2.08
C TRP A 100 14.93 8.25 1.12
N GLY A 101 13.89 8.05 0.32
CA GLY A 101 13.81 6.99 -0.69
C GLY A 101 14.92 7.05 -1.71
N LYS A 102 15.27 8.25 -2.17
CA LYS A 102 16.41 8.49 -3.07
C LYS A 102 17.73 7.98 -2.48
N ARG A 103 17.97 8.29 -1.20
CA ARG A 103 19.22 7.90 -0.52
C ARG A 103 19.28 6.40 -0.17
N HIS A 104 18.15 5.75 0.09
CA HIS A 104 18.11 4.40 0.65
C HIS A 104 17.60 3.35 -0.35
N ASN A 105 16.51 3.61 -1.07
CA ASN A 105 15.91 2.64 -2.00
C ASN A 105 16.48 2.77 -3.42
N LEU A 106 16.42 3.97 -4.01
CA LEU A 106 16.92 4.18 -5.38
C LEU A 106 18.42 3.92 -5.50
N LYS A 107 19.19 4.31 -4.49
CA LYS A 107 20.64 4.05 -4.46
C LYS A 107 20.98 2.56 -4.57
N LYS A 108 20.14 1.69 -3.99
CA LYS A 108 20.31 0.23 -4.07
C LYS A 108 20.11 -0.32 -5.49
N LEU A 109 19.36 0.38 -6.33
CA LEU A 109 19.13 -0.01 -7.73
C LEU A 109 20.38 0.14 -8.61
N GLY A 110 21.37 0.92 -8.19
CA GLY A 110 22.57 1.17 -8.98
C GLY A 110 22.23 1.74 -10.35
N ASN A 111 22.76 1.16 -11.42
CA ASN A 111 22.50 1.61 -12.80
C ASN A 111 21.01 1.48 -13.22
N LYS A 112 20.21 0.71 -12.51
CA LYS A 112 18.78 0.57 -12.79
C LYS A 112 17.98 1.79 -12.32
N ALA A 113 18.54 2.63 -11.44
CA ALA A 113 17.88 3.82 -10.90
C ALA A 113 17.44 4.80 -12.00
N SER A 114 18.15 4.85 -13.13
CA SER A 114 17.78 5.70 -14.28
C SER A 114 16.42 5.36 -14.92
N ARG A 115 15.80 4.25 -14.54
CA ARG A 115 14.50 3.81 -15.03
C ARG A 115 13.34 4.21 -14.10
N LEU A 116 13.63 4.85 -12.96
CA LEU A 116 12.68 5.34 -11.99
C LEU A 116 12.88 6.86 -11.82
N THR A 117 11.78 7.61 -11.95
CA THR A 117 11.80 9.07 -11.78
C THR A 117 10.84 9.46 -10.67
N GLN A 118 11.33 10.26 -9.71
CA GLN A 118 10.52 10.83 -8.63
C GLN A 118 10.05 12.23 -9.04
N TYR A 119 8.77 12.52 -8.74
CA TYR A 119 8.15 13.84 -8.90
C TYR A 119 7.56 14.28 -7.56
N GLN A 120 8.02 15.41 -7.05
CA GLN A 120 7.40 16.07 -5.91
C GLN A 120 6.19 16.86 -6.41
N GLU A 121 5.11 16.14 -6.69
CA GLU A 121 3.91 16.68 -7.30
C GLU A 121 2.65 16.00 -6.75
N ASP A 122 1.51 16.70 -6.91
CA ASP A 122 0.19 16.17 -6.56
C ASP A 122 -0.14 14.93 -7.42
N ALA A 123 -0.67 13.88 -6.79
CA ALA A 123 -1.08 12.66 -7.45
C ALA A 123 -2.12 12.87 -8.56
N ARG A 124 -2.84 14.00 -8.55
CA ARG A 124 -3.81 14.39 -9.59
C ARG A 124 -3.18 14.98 -10.86
N ASN A 125 -1.87 15.23 -10.87
CA ASN A 125 -1.18 15.67 -12.07
C ASN A 125 -1.02 14.51 -13.07
N ASN A 126 -0.89 14.82 -14.35
CA ASN A 126 -0.69 13.78 -15.37
C ASN A 126 0.73 13.19 -15.31
N SER A 127 0.84 11.91 -15.68
CA SER A 127 2.11 11.25 -15.95
C SER A 127 2.87 11.92 -17.10
N ARG A 128 4.18 11.75 -17.13
CA ARG A 128 4.99 12.10 -18.32
C ARG A 128 4.87 11.05 -19.42
N GLN A 129 4.54 9.82 -19.02
CA GLN A 129 4.25 8.72 -19.91
C GLN A 129 2.98 8.00 -19.42
N ALA A 130 2.02 7.72 -20.32
CA ALA A 130 0.81 6.98 -19.98
C ALA A 130 1.18 5.60 -19.39
N PRO A 131 0.80 5.28 -18.14
CA PRO A 131 1.21 4.04 -17.50
C PRO A 131 0.36 2.85 -17.93
N ASP A 132 1.01 1.67 -18.03
CA ASP A 132 0.32 0.39 -18.11
C ASP A 132 -0.41 0.09 -16.79
N VAL A 133 0.25 0.37 -15.67
CA VAL A 133 -0.30 0.22 -14.33
C VAL A 133 -0.13 1.53 -13.57
N ARG A 134 -1.21 2.05 -13.00
CA ARG A 134 -1.20 3.11 -12.01
C ARG A 134 -1.69 2.55 -10.70
N CYS A 135 -1.06 2.88 -9.60
CA CYS A 135 -1.50 2.41 -8.29
C CYS A 135 -1.41 3.48 -7.21
N ALA A 136 -2.24 3.33 -6.18
CA ALA A 136 -2.15 4.05 -4.92
C ALA A 136 -2.35 3.04 -3.79
N GLN A 137 -1.29 2.76 -3.04
CA GLN A 137 -1.26 1.74 -2.01
C GLN A 137 -1.23 2.31 -0.60
N ASN A 138 -1.46 1.46 0.39
CA ASN A 138 -1.52 1.79 1.81
C ASN A 138 -2.57 2.86 2.11
N PHE A 139 -3.72 2.77 1.42
CA PHE A 139 -4.91 3.62 1.64
C PHE A 139 -4.64 5.13 1.47
N SER A 140 -3.51 5.52 0.91
CA SER A 140 -3.02 6.90 0.90
C SER A 140 -3.97 7.87 0.19
N TYR A 141 -4.78 7.40 -0.76
CA TYR A 141 -5.80 8.20 -1.45
C TYR A 141 -6.99 8.60 -0.54
N TRP A 142 -7.09 8.06 0.69
CA TRP A 142 -8.09 8.45 1.69
C TRP A 142 -7.92 9.89 2.21
N ILE A 143 -6.85 10.57 1.81
CA ILE A 143 -6.71 12.02 2.00
C ILE A 143 -7.81 12.82 1.28
N PHE A 144 -8.42 12.26 0.23
CA PHE A 144 -9.55 12.87 -0.46
C PHE A 144 -10.82 12.63 0.34
N LYS A 145 -11.23 13.63 1.11
CA LYS A 145 -12.30 13.50 2.10
C LYS A 145 -13.70 13.68 1.56
N THR A 146 -13.87 14.23 0.36
CA THR A 146 -15.18 14.40 -0.27
C THR A 146 -15.33 13.50 -1.48
N ARG A 147 -16.59 13.12 -1.76
CA ARG A 147 -16.90 12.37 -2.98
C ARG A 147 -16.41 13.09 -4.24
N ALA A 148 -16.50 14.41 -4.26
CA ALA A 148 -16.08 15.20 -5.41
C ALA A 148 -14.56 15.15 -5.63
N GLU A 149 -13.76 15.22 -4.57
CA GLU A 149 -12.29 15.11 -4.65
C GLU A 149 -11.86 13.72 -5.07
N MET A 150 -12.47 12.68 -4.50
CA MET A 150 -12.17 11.29 -4.86
C MET A 150 -12.53 11.00 -6.31
N LEU A 151 -13.71 11.47 -6.76
CA LEU A 151 -14.14 11.31 -8.16
C LEU A 151 -13.21 12.07 -9.11
N ASP A 152 -12.78 13.29 -8.78
CA ASP A 152 -11.82 14.06 -9.60
C ASP A 152 -10.47 13.31 -9.72
N TYR A 153 -9.99 12.74 -8.62
CA TYR A 153 -8.78 11.92 -8.63
C TYR A 153 -8.93 10.68 -9.54
N PHE A 154 -10.03 9.94 -9.42
CA PHE A 154 -10.29 8.76 -10.25
C PHE A 154 -10.49 9.09 -11.73
N ILE A 155 -11.17 10.20 -12.06
CA ILE A 155 -11.30 10.69 -13.44
C ILE A 155 -9.93 10.99 -14.05
N LYS A 156 -9.05 11.63 -13.28
CA LYS A 156 -7.69 11.93 -13.73
C LYS A 156 -6.85 10.67 -13.87
N ALA A 157 -6.99 9.72 -12.93
CA ALA A 157 -6.33 8.43 -13.04
C ALA A 157 -6.75 7.67 -14.29
N GLN A 158 -8.06 7.61 -14.57
CA GLN A 158 -8.60 6.94 -15.76
C GLN A 158 -8.08 7.56 -17.08
N LYS A 159 -8.08 8.90 -17.17
CA LYS A 159 -7.61 9.60 -18.38
C LYS A 159 -6.12 9.44 -18.64
N ASP A 160 -5.34 9.35 -17.59
CA ASP A 160 -3.88 9.30 -17.63
C ASP A 160 -3.34 7.92 -18.06
N LEU A 161 -4.10 6.85 -17.83
CA LEU A 161 -3.72 5.47 -18.20
C LEU A 161 -3.50 5.30 -19.71
N ALA A 162 -2.64 4.38 -20.09
CA ALA A 162 -2.59 3.82 -21.44
C ALA A 162 -3.95 3.23 -21.82
N ASP A 163 -4.23 3.05 -23.13
CA ASP A 163 -5.55 2.58 -23.59
C ASP A 163 -5.95 1.22 -23.01
N ASP A 164 -4.98 0.36 -22.73
CA ASP A 164 -5.17 -0.91 -22.05
C ASP A 164 -4.63 -0.91 -20.60
N GLY A 165 -4.48 0.26 -20.01
CA GLY A 165 -3.98 0.41 -18.64
C GLY A 165 -4.97 -0.10 -17.59
N ILE A 166 -4.45 -0.35 -16.38
CA ILE A 166 -5.22 -0.64 -15.18
C ILE A 166 -4.87 0.32 -14.05
N PHE A 167 -5.85 0.60 -13.20
CA PHE A 167 -5.68 1.36 -11.96
C PHE A 167 -5.93 0.45 -10.76
N VAL A 168 -5.02 0.42 -9.80
CA VAL A 168 -5.08 -0.48 -8.64
C VAL A 168 -4.98 0.32 -7.37
N ILE A 169 -5.94 0.12 -6.48
CA ILE A 169 -5.94 0.67 -5.11
C ILE A 169 -6.20 -0.46 -4.12
N ASP A 170 -5.66 -0.33 -2.93
CA ASP A 170 -5.99 -1.18 -1.80
C ASP A 170 -6.96 -0.48 -0.86
N LEU A 171 -7.65 -1.22 -0.01
CA LEU A 171 -8.49 -0.69 1.04
C LEU A 171 -8.52 -1.62 2.24
N HIS A 172 -8.66 -1.01 3.41
CA HIS A 172 -8.98 -1.67 4.67
C HIS A 172 -10.47 -1.53 4.96
N GLY A 173 -11.12 -2.59 5.38
CA GLY A 173 -12.55 -2.59 5.67
C GLY A 173 -12.93 -3.61 6.74
N GLY A 174 -14.24 -3.72 6.98
CA GLY A 174 -14.80 -4.54 8.04
C GLY A 174 -15.26 -3.70 9.24
N PRO A 175 -16.03 -4.27 10.18
CA PRO A 175 -16.57 -3.53 11.31
C PRO A 175 -15.51 -2.97 12.27
N GLU A 176 -14.31 -3.52 12.33
CA GLU A 176 -13.22 -2.99 13.15
C GLU A 176 -12.56 -1.76 12.52
N SER A 177 -12.60 -1.60 11.21
CA SER A 177 -12.01 -0.43 10.54
C SER A 177 -12.68 0.90 10.89
N ILE A 178 -13.88 0.85 11.50
CA ILE A 178 -14.67 2.02 11.92
C ILE A 178 -14.78 2.15 13.45
N GLN A 179 -13.91 1.50 14.19
CA GLN A 179 -13.86 1.55 15.66
C GLN A 179 -12.59 2.27 16.12
N GLU A 180 -12.71 3.01 17.24
CA GLU A 180 -11.55 3.54 17.95
C GLU A 180 -10.88 2.37 18.67
N LEU A 181 -9.67 2.02 18.25
CA LEU A 181 -8.91 0.90 18.81
C LEU A 181 -7.42 1.03 18.52
N GLU A 182 -6.61 0.37 19.33
CA GLU A 182 -5.18 0.23 19.12
C GLU A 182 -4.86 -1.25 18.89
N GLU A 183 -4.14 -1.57 17.82
CA GLU A 183 -3.68 -2.92 17.49
C GLU A 183 -2.16 -2.99 17.52
N GLU A 184 -1.63 -3.98 18.21
CA GLU A 184 -0.20 -4.24 18.33
C GLU A 184 0.20 -5.46 17.51
N THR A 185 1.28 -5.32 16.72
CA THR A 185 1.91 -6.43 16.00
C THR A 185 3.39 -6.49 16.35
N GLU A 186 3.78 -7.52 17.09
CA GLU A 186 5.19 -7.80 17.37
C GLU A 186 5.89 -8.32 16.13
N MET A 187 7.10 -7.82 15.85
CA MET A 187 7.89 -8.31 14.72
C MET A 187 8.47 -9.69 15.01
N ASP A 188 8.56 -10.59 14.01
CA ASP A 188 9.03 -11.96 14.16
C ASP A 188 10.44 -12.09 14.81
N ASP A 189 11.28 -11.07 14.65
CA ASP A 189 12.61 -10.99 15.26
C ASP A 189 12.63 -10.24 16.60
N GLU A 190 11.45 -9.95 17.16
CA GLU A 190 11.25 -9.24 18.43
C GLU A 190 12.01 -7.90 18.50
N SER A 191 12.27 -7.28 17.33
CA SER A 191 13.08 -6.06 17.25
C SER A 191 12.33 -4.80 17.63
N PHE A 192 11.01 -4.78 17.41
CA PHE A 192 10.06 -3.75 17.80
C PHE A 192 8.63 -4.26 17.65
N THR A 193 7.68 -3.56 18.25
CA THR A 193 6.24 -3.73 18.04
C THR A 193 5.70 -2.59 17.19
N TYR A 194 5.00 -2.90 16.13
CA TYR A 194 4.21 -1.96 15.33
C TYR A 194 2.86 -1.75 16.00
N VAL A 195 2.44 -0.50 16.10
CA VAL A 195 1.14 -0.14 16.68
C VAL A 195 0.36 0.66 15.66
N TRP A 196 -0.82 0.14 15.28
CA TRP A 196 -1.82 0.85 14.52
C TRP A 196 -2.86 1.39 15.48
N ASP A 197 -3.00 2.71 15.52
CA ASP A 197 -3.92 3.42 16.41
C ASP A 197 -4.99 4.14 15.60
N GLN A 198 -6.25 3.75 15.79
CA GLN A 198 -7.45 4.40 15.30
C GLN A 198 -7.98 5.33 16.40
N ASP A 199 -7.31 6.50 16.58
CA ASP A 199 -7.52 7.44 17.69
C ASP A 199 -8.95 7.99 17.74
N SER A 200 -9.47 8.44 16.58
CA SER A 200 -10.82 9.00 16.54
C SER A 200 -11.48 8.83 15.18
N ILE A 201 -12.79 8.56 15.20
CA ILE A 201 -13.59 8.36 14.00
C ILE A 201 -14.90 9.13 14.13
N ASN A 202 -15.21 9.99 13.17
CA ASN A 202 -16.49 10.68 13.10
C ASN A 202 -17.50 9.86 12.25
N PRO A 203 -18.53 9.26 12.84
CA PRO A 203 -19.44 8.38 12.11
C PRO A 203 -20.36 9.12 11.13
N ILE A 204 -20.44 10.46 11.20
CA ILE A 204 -21.27 11.26 10.29
C ILE A 204 -20.51 11.55 9.00
N THR A 205 -19.21 11.91 9.11
CA THR A 205 -18.38 12.31 7.96
C THR A 205 -17.50 11.19 7.44
N GLY A 206 -17.24 10.15 8.26
CA GLY A 206 -16.26 9.11 8.01
C GLY A 206 -14.82 9.59 8.21
N GLU A 207 -14.61 10.82 8.68
CA GLU A 207 -13.27 11.32 8.94
C GLU A 207 -12.66 10.61 10.14
N ALA A 208 -11.38 10.25 10.01
CA ALA A 208 -10.62 9.51 11.01
C ALA A 208 -9.25 10.14 11.23
N ARG A 209 -8.83 10.15 12.49
CA ARG A 209 -7.45 10.41 12.89
C ARG A 209 -6.81 9.08 13.23
N LEU A 210 -5.71 8.76 12.55
CA LEU A 210 -5.04 7.47 12.69
C LEU A 210 -3.54 7.73 12.91
N HIS A 211 -2.91 6.84 13.69
CA HIS A 211 -1.49 6.97 14.00
C HIS A 211 -0.76 5.64 13.83
N ILE A 212 0.54 5.75 13.59
CA ILE A 212 1.46 4.62 13.72
C ILE A 212 2.47 4.97 14.81
N HIS A 213 2.62 4.06 15.78
CA HIS A 213 3.65 4.12 16.79
C HIS A 213 4.56 2.89 16.69
N PHE A 214 5.76 3.00 17.26
CA PHE A 214 6.69 1.88 17.36
C PHE A 214 7.18 1.76 18.79
N ARG A 215 6.95 0.61 19.44
CA ARG A 215 7.42 0.27 20.78
C ARG A 215 8.66 -0.62 20.69
N PHE A 216 9.62 -0.39 21.58
CA PHE A 216 10.90 -1.08 21.54
C PHE A 216 11.12 -1.93 22.81
N PRO A 217 11.92 -3.02 22.71
CA PRO A 217 12.17 -3.93 23.84
C PRO A 217 12.82 -3.28 25.08
N ASP A 218 13.43 -2.09 24.92
CA ASP A 218 14.02 -1.34 26.01
C ASP A 218 13.00 -0.45 26.76
N GLY A 219 11.72 -0.53 26.36
CA GLY A 219 10.63 0.26 26.93
C GLY A 219 10.51 1.69 26.37
N THR A 220 11.35 2.07 25.39
CA THR A 220 11.18 3.35 24.67
C THR A 220 10.14 3.22 23.57
N GLU A 221 9.52 4.35 23.18
CA GLU A 221 8.48 4.42 22.16
C GLU A 221 8.72 5.58 21.20
N MET A 222 8.47 5.36 19.92
CA MET A 222 8.34 6.41 18.89
C MET A 222 6.86 6.66 18.66
N THR A 223 6.31 7.61 19.41
CA THR A 223 4.90 8.00 19.34
C THR A 223 4.66 8.88 18.10
N ASP A 224 3.50 8.72 17.45
CA ASP A 224 3.09 9.50 16.27
C ASP A 224 4.16 9.51 15.16
N ALA A 225 4.83 8.36 14.95
CA ALA A 225 5.81 8.25 13.88
C ALA A 225 5.23 8.62 12.52
N PHE A 226 3.95 8.28 12.32
CA PHE A 226 3.10 8.74 11.22
C PHE A 226 1.72 9.07 11.75
N THR A 227 1.12 10.13 11.18
CA THR A 227 -0.23 10.58 11.51
C THR A 227 -1.00 10.78 10.22
N TYR A 228 -2.23 10.28 10.20
CA TYR A 228 -3.12 10.37 9.06
C TYR A 228 -4.40 11.08 9.46
N ASP A 229 -4.85 11.99 8.60
CA ASP A 229 -6.11 12.68 8.69
C ASP A 229 -6.92 12.33 7.43
N TRP A 230 -7.61 11.21 7.48
CA TRP A 230 -8.24 10.55 6.35
C TRP A 230 -9.77 10.55 6.45
N ARG A 231 -10.43 10.16 5.37
CA ARG A 231 -11.80 9.68 5.39
C ARG A 231 -11.82 8.20 5.07
N LEU A 232 -12.52 7.42 5.89
CA LEU A 232 -12.75 6.00 5.63
C LEU A 232 -13.74 5.84 4.48
N TRP A 233 -13.40 4.97 3.53
CA TRP A 233 -14.19 4.69 2.34
C TRP A 233 -14.57 3.22 2.29
N GLY A 234 -15.86 2.92 2.02
CA GLY A 234 -16.32 1.55 1.87
C GLY A 234 -16.04 0.99 0.47
N LEU A 235 -15.81 -0.31 0.39
CA LEU A 235 -15.54 -1.01 -0.88
C LEU A 235 -16.65 -0.78 -1.92
N PRO A 236 -17.95 -0.88 -1.62
CA PRO A 236 -19.00 -0.60 -2.59
C PRO A 236 -18.97 0.84 -3.10
N GLU A 237 -18.72 1.82 -2.19
CA GLU A 237 -18.65 3.24 -2.54
C GLU A 237 -17.48 3.53 -3.50
N LEU A 238 -16.32 2.92 -3.27
CA LEU A 238 -15.16 3.05 -4.16
C LEU A 238 -15.40 2.40 -5.53
N ARG A 239 -16.05 1.23 -5.58
CA ARG A 239 -16.44 0.58 -6.85
C ARG A 239 -17.34 1.48 -7.69
N ASP A 240 -18.38 2.07 -7.07
CA ASP A 240 -19.30 2.98 -7.76
C ASP A 240 -18.57 4.22 -8.26
N LEU A 241 -17.67 4.81 -7.45
CA LEU A 241 -16.87 5.97 -7.83
C LEU A 241 -15.93 5.69 -9.02
N LEU A 242 -15.32 4.51 -9.06
CA LEU A 242 -14.48 4.11 -10.20
C LEU A 242 -15.31 3.99 -11.50
N VAL A 243 -16.51 3.43 -11.43
CA VAL A 243 -17.43 3.37 -12.58
C VAL A 243 -17.89 4.78 -13.00
N ASP A 244 -18.26 5.63 -12.04
CA ASP A 244 -18.62 7.04 -12.28
C ASP A 244 -17.45 7.83 -12.89
N ALA A 245 -16.21 7.47 -12.58
CA ALA A 245 -15.02 8.08 -13.17
C ALA A 245 -14.74 7.65 -14.61
N GLY A 246 -15.48 6.68 -15.14
CA GLY A 246 -15.39 6.20 -16.53
C GLY A 246 -14.51 4.97 -16.73
N PHE A 247 -14.16 4.26 -15.66
CA PHE A 247 -13.55 2.93 -15.81
C PHE A 247 -14.59 1.93 -16.32
N SER A 248 -14.17 1.03 -17.19
CA SER A 248 -15.05 0.00 -17.78
C SER A 248 -15.41 -1.12 -16.79
N SER A 249 -14.56 -1.34 -15.79
CA SER A 249 -14.81 -2.28 -14.68
C SER A 249 -14.06 -1.85 -13.42
N ALA A 250 -14.56 -2.30 -12.26
CA ALA A 250 -13.90 -2.21 -10.96
C ALA A 250 -14.08 -3.56 -10.25
N THR A 251 -13.09 -4.43 -10.35
CA THR A 251 -13.12 -5.80 -9.81
C THR A 251 -12.43 -5.83 -8.46
N CYS A 252 -13.07 -6.46 -7.47
CA CYS A 252 -12.47 -6.72 -6.18
C CYS A 252 -11.56 -7.95 -6.29
N TYR A 253 -10.37 -7.85 -5.71
CA TYR A 253 -9.46 -8.96 -5.48
C TYR A 253 -9.40 -9.18 -3.96
N TRP A 254 -9.96 -10.29 -3.53
CA TRP A 254 -10.10 -10.67 -2.13
C TRP A 254 -9.01 -11.66 -1.75
N GLU A 255 -8.48 -11.51 -0.54
CA GLU A 255 -7.47 -12.43 -0.01
C GLU A 255 -8.09 -13.78 0.32
N GLY A 256 -7.41 -14.86 -0.04
CA GLY A 256 -7.77 -16.21 0.38
C GLY A 256 -7.47 -16.43 1.88
N THR A 257 -7.96 -17.56 2.40
CA THR A 257 -7.76 -17.92 3.81
C THR A 257 -6.76 -19.06 3.90
N ASP A 258 -5.79 -18.96 4.79
CA ASP A 258 -4.79 -20.00 5.04
C ASP A 258 -5.40 -21.27 5.66
N GLU A 259 -4.60 -22.34 5.76
CA GLU A 259 -5.02 -23.66 6.31
C GLU A 259 -5.56 -23.59 7.75
N ASP A 260 -5.19 -22.56 8.52
CA ASP A 260 -5.72 -22.31 9.86
C ASP A 260 -7.18 -21.83 9.88
N GLY A 261 -7.71 -21.42 8.72
CA GLY A 261 -9.08 -20.89 8.57
C GLY A 261 -9.30 -19.50 9.19
N VAL A 262 -8.24 -18.79 9.52
CA VAL A 262 -8.29 -17.48 10.21
C VAL A 262 -7.41 -16.43 9.54
N SER A 263 -6.19 -16.80 9.19
CA SER A 263 -5.21 -15.89 8.58
C SER A 263 -5.39 -15.79 7.07
N GLY A 264 -5.05 -14.63 6.47
CA GLY A 264 -4.94 -14.50 5.03
C GLY A 264 -3.77 -15.30 4.48
N ASP A 265 -3.92 -15.88 3.30
CA ASP A 265 -2.87 -16.67 2.63
C ASP A 265 -1.96 -15.81 1.73
N GLY A 266 -2.22 -14.52 1.66
CA GLY A 266 -1.50 -13.57 0.80
C GLY A 266 -1.83 -13.69 -0.68
N ILE A 267 -2.82 -14.50 -1.06
CA ILE A 267 -3.21 -14.71 -2.46
C ILE A 267 -4.52 -13.98 -2.73
N PHE A 268 -4.44 -12.94 -3.54
CA PHE A 268 -5.60 -12.13 -3.91
C PHE A 268 -6.18 -12.62 -5.24
N SER A 269 -7.47 -12.96 -5.23
CA SER A 269 -8.19 -13.48 -6.41
C SER A 269 -9.43 -12.64 -6.73
N PRO A 270 -9.77 -12.47 -8.02
CA PRO A 270 -10.93 -11.69 -8.42
C PRO A 270 -12.22 -12.39 -7.96
N THR A 271 -13.12 -11.64 -7.31
CA THR A 271 -14.40 -12.16 -6.83
C THR A 271 -15.44 -11.06 -6.69
N ASP A 272 -16.72 -11.44 -6.75
CA ASP A 272 -17.87 -10.61 -6.37
C ASP A 272 -18.45 -11.01 -4.99
N GLU A 273 -17.88 -12.02 -4.34
CA GLU A 273 -18.29 -12.52 -3.04
C GLU A 273 -17.09 -12.47 -2.08
N GLY A 274 -17.28 -11.83 -0.93
CA GLY A 274 -16.30 -11.75 0.16
C GLY A 274 -16.88 -12.31 1.45
N GLU A 275 -16.01 -12.75 2.34
CA GLU A 275 -16.42 -13.22 3.67
C GLU A 275 -16.74 -12.06 4.62
N ALA A 276 -17.75 -12.22 5.45
CA ALA A 276 -18.06 -11.27 6.51
C ALA A 276 -17.08 -11.47 7.67
N CYS A 277 -15.92 -10.82 7.59
CA CYS A 277 -14.89 -10.82 8.63
C CYS A 277 -14.83 -9.48 9.38
N LEU A 278 -14.15 -9.46 10.52
CA LEU A 278 -14.04 -8.29 11.37
C LEU A 278 -13.16 -7.19 10.73
N SER A 279 -12.12 -7.61 10.03
CA SER A 279 -11.18 -6.74 9.33
C SER A 279 -10.68 -7.45 8.08
N TYR A 280 -10.45 -6.71 7.00
CA TYR A 280 -9.90 -7.22 5.76
C TYR A 280 -9.12 -6.15 5.01
N VAL A 281 -8.16 -6.59 4.22
CA VAL A 281 -7.56 -5.79 3.15
C VAL A 281 -7.98 -6.40 1.81
N ALA A 282 -8.34 -5.56 0.86
CA ALA A 282 -8.68 -5.99 -0.49
C ALA A 282 -8.08 -5.03 -1.51
N TYR A 283 -7.86 -5.51 -2.74
CA TYR A 283 -7.54 -4.62 -3.85
C TYR A 283 -8.76 -4.38 -4.73
N LEU A 284 -8.88 -3.16 -5.24
CA LEU A 284 -9.76 -2.83 -6.36
C LEU A 284 -8.91 -2.61 -7.61
N VAL A 285 -9.20 -3.37 -8.64
CA VAL A 285 -8.55 -3.29 -9.95
C VAL A 285 -9.55 -2.75 -10.96
N ALA A 286 -9.30 -1.52 -11.41
CA ALA A 286 -10.14 -0.84 -12.38
C ALA A 286 -9.49 -0.86 -13.77
N THR A 287 -10.27 -1.16 -14.82
CA THR A 287 -9.79 -1.20 -16.21
C THR A 287 -10.31 -0.01 -17.00
N LYS A 288 -9.48 0.49 -17.90
CA LYS A 288 -9.87 1.54 -18.86
C LYS A 288 -10.70 0.98 -19.97
#